data_c46274d17f400e348648066567c13289
#
_entry.id   c46274d17f400e348648066567c13289
#
_cell.length_a   1.000
_cell.length_b   1.000
_cell.length_c   1.000
_cell.angle_alpha   90.00
_cell.angle_beta   90.00
_cell.angle_gamma   90.00
#
_symmetry.space_group_name_H-M   'P 1'
#
loop_
_entity.id
_entity.type
_entity.pdbx_description
1 polymer ?
#
loop_
_entity_poly.entity_id
_entity_poly.type
_entity_poly.pdbx_seq_one_letter_code
_entity_poly.pdbx_strand_id
1 'polypeptide(L)'
;MFEAAELSHKTNSLPEICGRICPQDRLCEGACTLNDGFGAVTIGSIEKYISDEAFAQGWRPDMSHVQKNDRRVAIIGAGPAGLACADVLVLSLIHI
;
A
#
# COMPACT_ATOMS: atom_id res chain seq x y z
N MET A 1 -7.25 -13.59 4.83
CA MET A 1 -7.24 -12.24 4.22
C MET A 1 -6.53 -11.19 5.04
N PHE A 2 -6.71 -11.16 6.34
CA PHE A 2 -6.03 -10.19 7.21
C PHE A 2 -4.51 -10.36 7.19
N GLU A 3 -4.00 -11.58 7.22
CA GLU A 3 -2.56 -11.85 7.11
C GLU A 3 -2.00 -11.36 5.78
N ALA A 4 -2.74 -11.54 4.70
CA ALA A 4 -2.32 -11.05 3.39
C ALA A 4 -2.23 -9.52 3.37
N ALA A 5 -3.19 -8.82 4.00
CA ALA A 5 -3.18 -7.37 4.10
C ALA A 5 -1.98 -6.89 4.93
N GLU A 6 -1.68 -7.53 6.05
CA GLU A 6 -0.52 -7.19 6.87
C GLU A 6 0.79 -7.37 6.11
N LEU A 7 0.93 -8.47 5.37
CA LEU A 7 2.11 -8.71 4.56
C LEU A 7 2.28 -7.68 3.44
N SER A 8 1.20 -7.32 2.76
CA SER A 8 1.26 -6.34 1.67
C SER A 8 1.61 -4.94 2.18
N HIS A 9 1.19 -4.58 3.39
CA HIS A 9 1.50 -3.29 4.00
C HIS A 9 2.87 -3.24 4.70
N LYS A 10 3.55 -4.36 4.85
CA LYS A 10 4.83 -4.43 5.55
C LYS A 10 5.94 -3.67 4.82
N THR A 11 5.97 -3.76 3.51
CA THR A 11 6.99 -3.11 2.68
C THR A 11 6.43 -2.06 1.73
N ASN A 12 5.13 -1.96 1.60
CA ASN A 12 4.44 -1.00 0.75
C ASN A 12 3.47 -0.18 1.60
N SER A 13 3.60 1.14 1.54
CA SER A 13 2.73 2.05 2.30
C SER A 13 1.30 2.10 1.76
N LEU A 14 1.14 1.97 0.44
CA LEU A 14 -0.14 2.21 -0.24
C LEU A 14 -0.48 1.12 -1.27
N PRO A 15 -0.60 -0.17 -0.86
CA PRO A 15 -0.94 -1.23 -1.83
C PRO A 15 -2.32 -1.01 -2.46
N GLU A 16 -3.26 -0.42 -1.75
CA GLU A 16 -4.60 -0.09 -2.27
C GLU A 16 -4.56 0.91 -3.42
N ILE A 17 -3.59 1.83 -3.42
CA ILE A 17 -3.39 2.80 -4.49
C ILE A 17 -2.55 2.21 -5.62
N CYS A 18 -1.49 1.49 -5.29
CA CYS A 18 -0.64 0.80 -6.27
C CYS A 18 -1.45 -0.15 -7.13
N GLY A 19 -2.41 -0.86 -6.54
CA GLY A 19 -3.27 -1.79 -7.27
C GLY A 19 -4.18 -1.11 -8.31
N ARG A 20 -4.41 0.20 -8.18
CA ARG A 20 -5.30 0.95 -9.06
C ARG A 20 -4.59 1.86 -10.05
N ILE A 21 -3.49 2.48 -9.64
CA ILE A 21 -2.83 3.56 -10.39
C ILE A 21 -1.62 3.08 -11.18
N CYS A 22 -0.84 2.14 -10.64
CA CYS A 22 0.38 1.69 -11.30
C CYS A 22 0.09 1.05 -12.66
N PRO A 23 0.86 1.43 -13.71
CA PRO A 23 0.71 0.83 -15.04
C PRO A 23 1.41 -0.54 -15.10
N GLN A 24 0.80 -1.57 -14.49
CA GLN A 24 1.39 -2.90 -14.33
C GLN A 24 1.74 -3.54 -15.67
N ASP A 25 0.94 -3.31 -16.71
CA ASP A 25 1.18 -3.84 -18.05
C ASP A 25 2.50 -3.40 -18.64
N ARG A 26 3.00 -2.21 -18.24
CA ARG A 26 4.28 -1.66 -18.69
C ARG A 26 5.43 -1.96 -17.74
N LEU A 27 5.12 -2.35 -16.51
CA LEU A 27 6.12 -2.55 -15.45
C LEU A 27 6.18 -4.02 -15.06
N CYS A 28 5.61 -4.37 -13.89
CA CYS A 28 5.76 -5.71 -13.32
C CYS A 28 5.12 -6.81 -14.17
N GLU A 29 3.92 -6.59 -14.72
CA GLU A 29 3.27 -7.59 -15.56
C GLU A 29 3.99 -7.74 -16.91
N GLY A 30 4.43 -6.64 -17.51
CA GLY A 30 5.17 -6.66 -18.77
C GLY A 30 6.52 -7.35 -18.64
N ALA A 31 7.16 -7.23 -17.48
CA ALA A 31 8.47 -7.83 -17.19
C ALA A 31 8.39 -9.21 -16.54
N CYS A 32 7.19 -9.73 -16.27
CA CYS A 32 7.01 -10.99 -15.57
C CYS A 32 7.57 -12.16 -16.40
N THR A 33 8.38 -13.00 -15.77
CA THR A 33 8.97 -14.17 -16.46
C THR A 33 7.93 -15.19 -16.90
N LEU A 34 6.78 -15.27 -16.21
CA LEU A 34 5.69 -16.17 -16.58
C LEU A 34 4.93 -15.71 -17.82
N ASN A 35 5.15 -14.47 -18.27
CA ASN A 35 4.48 -13.92 -19.44
C ASN A 35 4.77 -14.71 -20.72
N ASP A 36 5.90 -15.42 -20.78
CA ASP A 36 6.36 -16.18 -21.93
C ASP A 36 5.74 -17.59 -22.04
N GLY A 37 4.61 -17.84 -21.48
CA GLY A 37 3.97 -19.17 -21.65
C GLY A 37 2.75 -19.39 -20.78
N PHE A 38 2.68 -18.76 -19.63
CA PHE A 38 1.60 -18.95 -18.66
C PHE A 38 0.76 -17.70 -18.43
N GLY A 39 1.19 -16.57 -18.97
CA GLY A 39 0.60 -15.26 -18.67
C GLY A 39 1.22 -14.63 -17.42
N ALA A 40 1.27 -13.31 -17.41
CA ALA A 40 1.85 -12.54 -16.31
C ALA A 40 1.05 -12.70 -15.02
N VAL A 41 1.73 -12.65 -13.88
CA VAL A 41 1.05 -12.56 -12.58
C VAL A 41 0.39 -11.20 -12.46
N THR A 42 -0.91 -11.17 -12.11
CA THR A 42 -1.69 -9.94 -12.01
C THR A 42 -1.48 -9.27 -10.65
N ILE A 43 -0.26 -8.78 -10.42
CA ILE A 43 0.16 -8.25 -9.12
C ILE A 43 -0.75 -7.11 -8.65
N GLY A 44 -1.04 -6.14 -9.54
CA GLY A 44 -1.89 -5.01 -9.19
C GLY A 44 -3.30 -5.42 -8.82
N SER A 45 -3.89 -6.34 -9.58
CA SER A 45 -5.24 -6.86 -9.29
C SER A 45 -5.26 -7.63 -7.97
N ILE A 46 -4.19 -8.38 -7.67
CA ILE A 46 -4.06 -9.10 -6.41
C ILE A 46 -3.96 -8.13 -5.24
N GLU A 47 -3.13 -7.10 -5.33
CA GLU A 47 -3.01 -6.08 -4.28
C GLU A 47 -4.34 -5.37 -4.03
N LYS A 48 -5.04 -5.00 -5.10
CA LYS A 48 -6.35 -4.38 -5.01
C LYS A 48 -7.36 -5.28 -4.30
N TYR A 49 -7.42 -6.55 -4.69
CA TYR A 49 -8.34 -7.52 -4.09
C TYR A 49 -8.05 -7.70 -2.59
N ILE A 50 -6.78 -7.90 -2.22
CA ILE A 50 -6.38 -8.08 -0.82
C ILE A 50 -6.81 -6.88 0.02
N SER A 51 -6.50 -5.68 -0.45
CA SER A 51 -6.81 -4.44 0.28
C SER A 51 -8.32 -4.23 0.41
N ASP A 52 -9.06 -4.35 -0.69
CA ASP A 52 -10.50 -4.11 -0.70
C ASP A 52 -11.24 -5.12 0.19
N GLU A 53 -10.89 -6.40 0.11
CA GLU A 53 -11.52 -7.44 0.92
C GLU A 53 -11.18 -7.28 2.41
N ALA A 54 -9.92 -6.98 2.73
CA ALA A 54 -9.52 -6.79 4.13
C ALA A 54 -10.27 -5.60 4.75
N PHE A 55 -10.35 -4.47 4.06
CA PHE A 55 -11.07 -3.30 4.55
C PHE A 55 -12.58 -3.57 4.66
N ALA A 56 -13.15 -4.31 3.70
CA ALA A 56 -14.57 -4.69 3.75
C ALA A 56 -14.89 -5.57 4.96
N GLN A 57 -13.94 -6.38 5.40
CA GLN A 57 -14.07 -7.23 6.60
C GLN A 57 -13.71 -6.51 7.89
N GLY A 58 -13.42 -5.22 7.83
CA GLY A 58 -13.12 -4.41 9.01
C GLY A 58 -11.65 -4.36 9.40
N TRP A 59 -10.74 -4.90 8.59
CA TRP A 59 -9.31 -4.81 8.87
C TRP A 59 -8.85 -3.36 8.87
N ARG A 60 -7.98 -3.03 9.82
CA ARG A 60 -7.29 -1.75 9.86
C ARG A 60 -5.85 -1.99 10.30
N PRO A 61 -4.89 -1.17 9.83
CA PRO A 61 -3.50 -1.28 10.29
C PRO A 61 -3.40 -1.11 11.80
N ASP A 62 -2.53 -1.91 12.42
CA ASP A 62 -2.27 -1.80 13.85
C ASP A 62 -1.35 -0.61 14.12
N MET A 63 -1.87 0.40 14.79
CA MET A 63 -1.14 1.61 15.16
C MET A 63 -0.91 1.68 16.67
N SER A 64 -1.18 0.61 17.43
CA SER A 64 -1.09 0.61 18.89
C SER A 64 0.33 0.87 19.41
N HIS A 65 1.34 0.53 18.62
CA HIS A 65 2.75 0.77 18.97
C HIS A 65 3.22 2.21 18.71
N VAL A 66 2.40 3.02 18.05
CA VAL A 66 2.78 4.40 17.67
C VAL A 66 2.52 5.34 18.83
N GLN A 67 3.57 6.05 19.26
CA GLN A 67 3.48 7.10 20.25
C GLN A 67 3.83 8.43 19.59
N LYS A 68 2.92 9.40 19.70
CA LYS A 68 3.11 10.71 19.09
C LYS A 68 4.13 11.54 19.88
N ASN A 69 5.01 12.22 19.16
CA ASN A 69 5.92 13.20 19.75
C ASN A 69 5.42 14.62 19.51
N ASP A 70 6.21 15.63 19.90
CA ASP A 70 5.81 17.05 19.80
C ASP A 70 6.06 17.66 18.43
N ARG A 71 6.58 16.90 17.49
CA ARG A 71 6.89 17.41 16.15
C ARG A 71 5.65 17.38 15.27
N ARG A 72 5.52 18.42 14.44
CA ARG A 72 4.41 18.56 13.50
C ARG A 72 4.93 18.75 12.10
N VAL A 73 4.28 18.12 11.14
CA VAL A 73 4.59 18.22 9.72
C VAL A 73 3.29 18.51 8.97
N ALA A 74 3.34 19.49 8.07
CA ALA A 74 2.23 19.78 7.18
C ALA A 74 2.54 19.21 5.78
N ILE A 75 1.58 18.55 5.18
CA ILE A 75 1.70 18.00 3.84
C ILE A 75 0.68 18.65 2.94
N ILE A 76 1.15 19.30 1.88
CA ILE A 76 0.29 19.96 0.91
C ILE A 76 0.12 19.01 -0.29
N GLY A 77 -1.08 18.48 -0.42
CA GLY A 77 -1.46 17.52 -1.47
C GLY A 77 -1.84 16.16 -0.93
N ALA A 78 -2.84 15.55 -1.57
CA ALA A 78 -3.38 14.24 -1.19
C ALA A 78 -3.24 13.21 -2.32
N GLY A 79 -2.25 13.39 -3.20
CA GLY A 79 -1.87 12.40 -4.19
C GLY A 79 -1.05 11.27 -3.56
N PRO A 80 -0.65 10.26 -4.34
CA PRO A 80 0.10 9.11 -3.81
C PRO A 80 1.36 9.51 -3.04
N ALA A 81 2.11 10.49 -3.52
CA ALA A 81 3.33 10.96 -2.86
C ALA A 81 3.03 11.56 -1.48
N GLY A 82 2.03 12.43 -1.39
CA GLY A 82 1.63 13.06 -0.12
C GLY A 82 1.09 12.05 0.86
N LEU A 83 0.25 11.13 0.41
CA LEU A 83 -0.33 10.07 1.25
C LEU A 83 0.75 9.11 1.76
N ALA A 84 1.69 8.71 0.91
CA ALA A 84 2.79 7.84 1.32
C ALA A 84 3.68 8.52 2.36
N CYS A 85 3.99 9.80 2.16
CA CYS A 85 4.75 10.60 3.11
C CYS A 85 4.04 10.66 4.47
N ALA A 86 2.73 10.93 4.47
CA ALA A 86 1.93 10.97 5.69
C ALA A 86 1.93 9.63 6.43
N ASP A 87 1.77 8.53 5.71
CA ASP A 87 1.77 7.18 6.28
C ASP A 87 3.09 6.88 7.00
N VAL A 88 4.21 7.13 6.32
CA VAL A 88 5.54 6.88 6.89
C VAL A 88 5.80 7.78 8.10
N LEU A 89 5.43 9.05 8.04
CA LEU A 89 5.64 9.97 9.15
C LEU A 89 4.79 9.62 10.37
N VAL A 90 3.55 9.20 10.18
CA VAL A 90 2.69 8.74 11.29
C VAL A 90 3.31 7.54 11.97
N LEU A 91 3.81 6.58 11.20
CA LEU A 91 4.49 5.41 11.73
C LEU A 91 5.81 5.75 12.42
N SER A 92 6.40 6.90 12.09
CA SER A 92 7.64 7.39 12.69
C SER A 92 7.41 8.29 13.92
N LEU A 93 6.23 8.23 14.53
CA LEU A 93 5.91 8.94 15.78
C LEU A 93 5.79 10.46 15.62
N ILE A 94 5.47 10.94 14.43
CA ILE A 94 5.35 12.37 14.14
C ILE A 94 3.87 12.75 13.96
N HIS A 95 3.48 13.89 14.50
CA HIS A 95 2.16 14.47 14.29
C HIS A 95 2.08 15.12 12.90
N ILE A 96 0.97 14.89 12.24
CA ILE A 96 0.72 15.48 10.92
C ILE A 96 -0.48 16.42 11.00
#